data_fc74438e15206fc1a55f546c627f8acd
#
_entry.id   fc74438e15206fc1a55f546c627f8acd
#
_cell.length_a   1.000
_cell.length_b   1.000
_cell.length_c   1.000
_cell.angle_alpha   90.00
_cell.angle_beta   90.00
_cell.angle_gamma   90.00
#
_symmetry.space_group_name_H-M   'P 1'
#
loop_
_entity.id
_entity.type
_entity.pdbx_description
1 polymer ?
#
loop_
_entity_poly.entity_id
_entity_poly.type
_entity_poly.pdbx_seq_one_letter_code
_entity_poly.pdbx_strand_id
1 'polypeptide(L)'
;MDTTPFSRLDGGRQRRDLLTGNYEPIAWAEELIEPARAVDHPRLAALYEMASHCYFVGRIDAAVRYSDAGQTIVASGRGYALPFGGEGVLVGPYLAIGQPERVIEWCRAQLALGRDTLTSTQTMLVMALTTAGSVDEARIAAEGLIDAAEATRNPYVLSLALGAYGFAIRNTDPARAREALRRGMVIAHESGNSFTEATLAVALSTLEAAYGDTLDALDHISAAIRTWFDAGNTTAMRPPLAVLAVLLDRLGRYEPAAKIAGLALSPLVATGFSEITTAIAHLRDVFGDQTYESLARKGETMTTAAMVTYAFDQIDQARTELNAVSK
;
A
#
# COMPACT_ATOMS: atom_id res chain seq x y z
N MET A 1 -15.33 27.65 -23.39
CA MET A 1 -14.50 26.51 -22.98
C MET A 1 -13.22 27.07 -22.39
N ASP A 2 -12.98 26.86 -21.13
CA ASP A 2 -11.78 27.33 -20.44
C ASP A 2 -10.57 26.54 -20.98
N THR A 3 -9.71 27.21 -21.77
CA THR A 3 -8.54 26.62 -22.43
C THR A 3 -7.28 26.73 -21.58
N THR A 4 -7.43 27.03 -20.28
CA THR A 4 -6.29 27.08 -19.36
C THR A 4 -5.69 25.68 -19.16
N PRO A 5 -4.37 25.55 -18.99
CA PRO A 5 -3.73 24.25 -18.68
C PRO A 5 -4.37 23.52 -17.49
N PHE A 6 -5.02 24.28 -16.60
CA PHE A 6 -5.67 23.79 -15.39
C PHE A 6 -7.07 23.20 -15.61
N SER A 7 -7.70 23.36 -16.79
CA SER A 7 -9.04 22.81 -17.08
C SER A 7 -9.06 21.27 -17.09
N ARG A 8 -7.88 20.63 -17.24
CA ARG A 8 -7.72 19.16 -17.19
C ARG A 8 -7.69 18.58 -15.80
N LEU A 9 -7.65 19.43 -14.76
CA LEU A 9 -7.59 19.01 -13.36
C LEU A 9 -8.99 18.71 -12.81
N ASP A 10 -9.61 17.64 -13.29
CA ASP A 10 -10.74 17.01 -12.62
C ASP A 10 -10.19 16.01 -11.59
N GLY A 11 -9.99 16.47 -10.36
CA GLY A 11 -9.35 15.66 -9.31
C GLY A 11 -10.02 14.31 -9.03
N GLY A 12 -11.32 14.18 -9.30
CA GLY A 12 -12.03 12.91 -9.15
C GLY A 12 -11.63 11.88 -10.20
N ARG A 13 -11.53 12.31 -11.47
CA ARG A 13 -11.12 11.45 -12.57
C ARG A 13 -9.67 11.00 -12.42
N GLN A 14 -8.78 11.93 -12.11
CA GLN A 14 -7.34 11.67 -11.96
C GLN A 14 -7.04 10.70 -10.82
N ARG A 15 -7.76 10.83 -9.71
CA ARG A 15 -7.65 9.87 -8.60
C ARG A 15 -8.16 8.50 -8.99
N ARG A 16 -9.26 8.41 -9.74
CA ARG A 16 -9.75 7.15 -10.28
C ARG A 16 -8.70 6.51 -11.18
N ASP A 17 -8.04 7.28 -12.04
CA ASP A 17 -6.98 6.80 -12.92
C ASP A 17 -5.84 6.15 -12.12
N LEU A 18 -5.36 6.78 -11.03
CA LEU A 18 -4.36 6.18 -10.14
C LEU A 18 -4.84 4.85 -9.53
N LEU A 19 -6.10 4.79 -9.09
CA LEU A 19 -6.69 3.60 -8.47
C LEU A 19 -6.94 2.45 -9.46
N THR A 20 -6.89 2.75 -10.76
CA THR A 20 -6.98 1.77 -11.86
C THR A 20 -5.61 1.47 -12.50
N GLY A 21 -4.52 1.97 -11.91
CA GLY A 21 -3.15 1.70 -12.38
C GLY A 21 -2.66 2.62 -13.51
N ASN A 22 -3.39 3.69 -13.83
CA ASN A 22 -2.92 4.71 -14.77
C ASN A 22 -2.20 5.84 -14.02
N TYR A 23 -0.89 5.96 -14.19
CA TYR A 23 -0.05 6.95 -13.49
C TYR A 23 0.29 8.19 -14.33
N GLU A 24 -0.30 8.36 -15.50
CA GLU A 24 -0.15 9.56 -16.33
C GLU A 24 -0.50 10.88 -15.61
N PRO A 25 -1.53 10.92 -14.72
CA PRO A 25 -1.85 12.11 -13.94
C PRO A 25 -0.71 12.65 -13.08
N ILE A 26 0.23 11.79 -12.66
CA ILE A 26 1.42 12.20 -11.89
C ILE A 26 2.29 13.16 -12.73
N ALA A 27 2.58 12.77 -13.97
CA ALA A 27 3.40 13.59 -14.87
C ALA A 27 2.73 14.92 -15.18
N TRP A 28 1.41 14.93 -15.42
CA TRP A 28 0.66 16.18 -15.63
C TRP A 28 0.71 17.10 -14.40
N ALA A 29 0.60 16.54 -13.20
CA ALA A 29 0.70 17.33 -11.98
C ALA A 29 2.09 17.95 -11.85
N GLU A 30 3.16 17.20 -12.12
CA GLU A 30 4.54 17.70 -12.08
C GLU A 30 4.77 18.85 -13.06
N GLU A 31 4.27 18.74 -14.28
CA GLU A 31 4.37 19.81 -15.30
C GLU A 31 3.65 21.11 -14.88
N LEU A 32 2.55 20.98 -14.11
CA LEU A 32 1.71 22.11 -13.73
C LEU A 32 2.11 22.78 -12.40
N ILE A 33 2.99 22.19 -11.58
CA ILE A 33 3.41 22.74 -10.29
C ILE A 33 4.04 24.14 -10.45
N GLU A 34 5.04 24.30 -11.32
CA GLU A 34 5.71 25.60 -11.47
C GLU A 34 4.80 26.70 -12.06
N PRO A 35 4.02 26.45 -13.13
CA PRO A 35 3.01 27.40 -13.57
C PRO A 35 1.99 27.79 -12.49
N ALA A 36 1.52 26.81 -11.71
CA ALA A 36 0.56 27.05 -10.65
C ALA A 36 1.16 27.86 -9.49
N ARG A 37 2.43 27.60 -9.15
CA ARG A 37 3.17 28.35 -8.13
C ARG A 37 3.34 29.83 -8.54
N ALA A 38 3.67 30.08 -9.81
CA ALA A 38 3.88 31.42 -10.32
C ALA A 38 2.66 32.35 -10.19
N VAL A 39 1.44 31.77 -10.18
CA VAL A 39 0.17 32.52 -10.10
C VAL A 39 -0.57 32.30 -8.77
N ASP A 40 0.06 31.65 -7.80
CA ASP A 40 -0.54 31.27 -6.50
C ASP A 40 -1.90 30.55 -6.69
N HIS A 41 -1.93 29.59 -7.60
CA HIS A 41 -3.15 28.91 -8.03
C HIS A 41 -3.79 28.11 -6.89
N PRO A 42 -5.10 28.20 -6.64
CA PRO A 42 -5.77 27.53 -5.50
C PRO A 42 -5.68 26.01 -5.49
N ARG A 43 -5.36 25.37 -6.62
CA ARG A 43 -5.14 23.91 -6.71
C ARG A 43 -3.68 23.48 -6.53
N LEU A 44 -2.78 24.37 -6.13
CA LEU A 44 -1.37 24.05 -5.99
C LEU A 44 -1.11 22.89 -5.00
N ALA A 45 -1.84 22.86 -3.88
CA ALA A 45 -1.76 21.76 -2.92
C ALA A 45 -2.20 20.41 -3.53
N ALA A 46 -3.26 20.41 -4.35
CA ALA A 46 -3.74 19.21 -5.04
C ALA A 46 -2.75 18.70 -6.11
N LEU A 47 -2.01 19.61 -6.75
CA LEU A 47 -0.93 19.21 -7.67
C LEU A 47 0.22 18.54 -6.93
N TYR A 48 0.63 19.06 -5.78
CA TYR A 48 1.64 18.41 -4.95
C TYR A 48 1.18 17.05 -4.43
N GLU A 49 -0.08 16.94 -4.01
CA GLU A 49 -0.68 15.67 -3.59
C GLU A 49 -0.63 14.65 -4.74
N MET A 50 -1.07 15.03 -5.94
CA MET A 50 -1.04 14.16 -7.11
C MET A 50 0.39 13.75 -7.49
N ALA A 51 1.33 14.71 -7.54
CA ALA A 51 2.74 14.45 -7.85
C ALA A 51 3.40 13.55 -6.79
N SER A 52 2.97 13.62 -5.52
CA SER A 52 3.51 12.78 -4.45
C SER A 52 3.32 11.29 -4.69
N HIS A 53 2.33 10.89 -5.51
CA HIS A 53 2.12 9.48 -5.88
C HIS A 53 3.22 8.88 -6.77
N CYS A 54 4.23 9.65 -7.17
CA CYS A 54 5.35 9.12 -7.95
C CYS A 54 6.15 8.05 -7.18
N TYR A 55 5.89 7.85 -5.87
CA TYR A 55 6.45 6.70 -5.14
C TYR A 55 5.92 5.35 -5.66
N PHE A 56 4.74 5.30 -6.28
CA PHE A 56 4.23 4.07 -6.91
C PHE A 56 5.20 3.53 -7.98
N VAL A 57 5.83 4.41 -8.72
CA VAL A 57 6.82 4.07 -9.75
C VAL A 57 8.27 4.15 -9.25
N GLY A 58 8.47 4.07 -7.94
CA GLY A 58 9.79 4.00 -7.31
C GLY A 58 10.52 5.34 -7.14
N ARG A 59 9.89 6.48 -7.45
CA ARG A 59 10.50 7.82 -7.31
C ARG A 59 10.31 8.37 -5.90
N ILE A 60 10.82 7.63 -4.91
CA ILE A 60 10.54 7.83 -3.47
C ILE A 60 10.98 9.21 -2.98
N ASP A 61 12.23 9.63 -3.27
CA ASP A 61 12.75 10.94 -2.81
C ASP A 61 11.96 12.12 -3.39
N ALA A 62 11.53 12.01 -4.65
CA ALA A 62 10.69 13.03 -5.27
C ALA A 62 9.31 13.09 -4.59
N ALA A 63 8.71 11.94 -4.31
CA ALA A 63 7.43 11.83 -3.64
C ALA A 63 7.44 12.48 -2.25
N VAL A 64 8.49 12.23 -1.47
CA VAL A 64 8.68 12.84 -0.15
C VAL A 64 8.78 14.37 -0.27
N ARG A 65 9.57 14.89 -1.22
CA ARG A 65 9.66 16.34 -1.44
C ARG A 65 8.32 16.97 -1.83
N TYR A 66 7.53 16.30 -2.68
CA TYR A 66 6.19 16.79 -3.04
C TYR A 66 5.24 16.75 -1.85
N SER A 67 5.30 15.71 -1.03
CA SER A 67 4.54 15.60 0.20
C SER A 67 4.89 16.73 1.19
N ASP A 68 6.17 16.98 1.44
CA ASP A 68 6.65 18.08 2.31
C ASP A 68 6.17 19.46 1.81
N ALA A 69 6.30 19.70 0.50
CA ALA A 69 5.85 20.95 -0.11
C ALA A 69 4.33 21.12 -0.03
N GLY A 70 3.56 20.06 -0.30
CA GLY A 70 2.10 20.05 -0.20
C GLY A 70 1.62 20.36 1.22
N GLN A 71 2.22 19.70 2.23
CA GLN A 71 1.91 19.97 3.64
C GLN A 71 2.20 21.42 4.03
N THR A 72 3.33 21.98 3.59
CA THR A 72 3.70 23.37 3.85
C THR A 72 2.63 24.33 3.30
N ILE A 73 2.12 24.08 2.10
CA ILE A 73 1.08 24.89 1.47
C ILE A 73 -0.24 24.76 2.23
N VAL A 74 -0.66 23.53 2.59
CA VAL A 74 -1.88 23.30 3.37
C VAL A 74 -1.80 23.98 4.74
N ALA A 75 -0.63 23.95 5.39
CA ALA A 75 -0.40 24.59 6.69
C ALA A 75 -0.34 26.12 6.62
N SER A 76 -0.10 26.71 5.45
CA SER A 76 -0.04 28.19 5.29
C SER A 76 -1.36 28.90 5.56
N GLY A 77 -2.45 28.18 5.70
CA GLY A 77 -3.78 28.73 6.00
C GLY A 77 -4.44 29.52 4.85
N ARG A 78 -3.87 29.52 3.65
CA ARG A 78 -4.35 30.29 2.49
C ARG A 78 -5.59 29.66 1.81
N GLY A 79 -6.31 28.74 2.46
CA GLY A 79 -7.54 28.16 1.93
C GLY A 79 -7.34 27.12 0.82
N TYR A 80 -6.15 26.55 0.70
CA TYR A 80 -5.92 25.44 -0.21
C TYR A 80 -6.65 24.19 0.30
N ALA A 81 -7.70 23.80 -0.41
CA ALA A 81 -8.41 22.55 -0.14
C ALA A 81 -7.78 21.41 -0.95
N LEU A 82 -7.65 20.27 -0.31
CA LEU A 82 -7.31 19.02 -0.98
C LEU A 82 -8.64 18.30 -1.30
N PRO A 83 -9.03 18.19 -2.58
CA PRO A 83 -10.29 17.55 -2.94
C PRO A 83 -10.20 16.03 -2.70
N PHE A 84 -11.36 15.40 -2.55
CA PHE A 84 -11.51 13.94 -2.53
C PHE A 84 -10.65 13.20 -1.48
N GLY A 85 -10.46 13.79 -0.30
CA GLY A 85 -9.70 13.17 0.79
C GLY A 85 -8.18 13.20 0.60
N GLY A 86 -7.68 14.17 -0.17
CA GLY A 86 -6.25 14.37 -0.40
C GLY A 86 -5.43 14.60 0.87
N GLU A 87 -6.08 15.07 1.95
CA GLU A 87 -5.44 15.26 3.24
C GLU A 87 -4.79 13.98 3.79
N GLY A 88 -5.49 12.84 3.67
CA GLY A 88 -4.95 11.56 4.11
C GLY A 88 -3.90 11.00 3.15
N VAL A 89 -4.07 11.21 1.86
CA VAL A 89 -3.22 10.55 0.83
C VAL A 89 -1.90 11.27 0.58
N LEU A 90 -1.86 12.60 0.77
CA LEU A 90 -0.67 13.42 0.63
C LEU A 90 0.55 12.87 1.41
N VAL A 91 0.31 12.19 2.52
CA VAL A 91 1.36 11.68 3.41
C VAL A 91 1.73 10.21 3.17
N GLY A 92 1.14 9.57 2.16
CA GLY A 92 1.44 8.19 1.76
C GLY A 92 2.93 7.89 1.53
N PRO A 93 3.74 8.79 0.93
CA PRO A 93 5.17 8.58 0.74
C PRO A 93 5.95 8.29 2.02
N TYR A 94 5.51 8.79 3.18
CA TYR A 94 6.21 8.51 4.44
C TYR A 94 6.06 7.06 4.90
N LEU A 95 4.96 6.38 4.57
CA LEU A 95 4.86 4.94 4.80
C LEU A 95 5.90 4.19 3.95
N ALA A 96 6.10 4.62 2.70
CA ALA A 96 7.08 3.98 1.81
C ALA A 96 8.53 4.07 2.32
N ILE A 97 8.85 5.11 3.08
CA ILE A 97 10.17 5.28 3.73
C ILE A 97 10.22 4.80 5.19
N GLY A 98 9.17 4.12 5.67
CA GLY A 98 9.11 3.57 7.03
C GLY A 98 9.01 4.62 8.14
N GLN A 99 8.33 5.74 7.88
CA GLN A 99 8.11 6.83 8.83
C GLN A 99 6.60 7.02 9.15
N PRO A 100 5.92 5.98 9.69
CA PRO A 100 4.49 6.07 9.99
C PRO A 100 4.14 7.15 11.03
N GLU A 101 5.09 7.52 11.90
CA GLU A 101 4.89 8.55 12.91
C GLU A 101 4.54 9.91 12.29
N ARG A 102 5.19 10.26 11.17
CA ARG A 102 4.89 11.49 10.42
C ARG A 102 3.46 11.50 9.86
N VAL A 103 3.00 10.33 9.42
CA VAL A 103 1.63 10.14 8.93
C VAL A 103 0.63 10.28 10.08
N ILE A 104 0.91 9.66 11.22
CA ILE A 104 0.08 9.71 12.43
C ILE A 104 -0.07 11.16 12.92
N GLU A 105 1.04 11.90 13.03
CA GLU A 105 1.05 13.30 13.46
C GLU A 105 0.20 14.17 12.51
N TRP A 106 0.43 14.06 11.21
CA TRP A 106 -0.34 14.80 10.21
C TRP A 106 -1.83 14.48 10.27
N CYS A 107 -2.20 13.19 10.25
CA CYS A 107 -3.59 12.78 10.25
C CYS A 107 -4.32 13.26 11.51
N ARG A 108 -3.70 13.15 12.68
CA ARG A 108 -4.27 13.69 13.95
C ARG A 108 -4.50 15.20 13.88
N ALA A 109 -3.55 15.94 13.31
CA ALA A 109 -3.70 17.38 13.12
C ALA A 109 -4.85 17.73 12.17
N GLN A 110 -5.00 17.02 11.05
CA GLN A 110 -6.11 17.25 10.12
C GLN A 110 -7.46 16.87 10.72
N LEU A 111 -7.56 15.76 11.44
CA LEU A 111 -8.79 15.34 12.15
C LEU A 111 -9.20 16.36 13.21
N ALA A 112 -8.25 16.89 13.98
CA ALA A 112 -8.50 17.95 14.97
C ALA A 112 -9.05 19.26 14.34
N LEU A 113 -8.73 19.51 13.06
CA LEU A 113 -9.26 20.63 12.28
C LEU A 113 -10.59 20.30 11.56
N GLY A 114 -11.14 19.09 11.76
CA GLY A 114 -12.34 18.64 11.06
C GLY A 114 -12.12 18.38 9.57
N ARG A 115 -10.89 18.15 9.14
CA ARG A 115 -10.52 17.89 7.75
C ARG A 115 -10.41 16.39 7.50
N ASP A 116 -11.56 15.76 7.34
CA ASP A 116 -11.64 14.33 6.99
C ASP A 116 -12.65 14.11 5.86
N THR A 117 -12.29 14.57 4.69
CA THR A 117 -13.13 14.37 3.51
C THR A 117 -13.12 12.90 3.11
N LEU A 118 -14.30 12.28 3.01
CA LEU A 118 -14.48 10.87 2.61
C LEU A 118 -13.73 9.88 3.53
N THR A 119 -13.63 10.15 4.81
CA THR A 119 -12.95 9.27 5.80
C THR A 119 -11.48 8.92 5.46
N SER A 120 -10.88 9.65 4.52
CA SER A 120 -9.54 9.36 4.00
C SER A 120 -8.46 9.56 5.05
N THR A 121 -8.57 10.63 5.85
CA THR A 121 -7.61 10.94 6.91
C THR A 121 -7.68 9.91 8.04
N GLN A 122 -8.90 9.52 8.45
CA GLN A 122 -9.10 8.47 9.46
C GLN A 122 -8.58 7.11 8.93
N THR A 123 -8.88 6.75 7.69
CA THR A 123 -8.39 5.53 7.06
C THR A 123 -6.85 5.48 7.05
N MET A 124 -6.20 6.58 6.65
CA MET A 124 -4.74 6.69 6.64
C MET A 124 -4.15 6.63 8.05
N LEU A 125 -4.81 7.24 9.04
CA LEU A 125 -4.40 7.13 10.45
C LEU A 125 -4.41 5.67 10.93
N VAL A 126 -5.47 4.92 10.65
CA VAL A 126 -5.57 3.50 11.01
C VAL A 126 -4.46 2.69 10.34
N MET A 127 -4.20 2.92 9.05
CA MET A 127 -3.10 2.25 8.33
C MET A 127 -1.74 2.58 8.94
N ALA A 128 -1.48 3.85 9.26
CA ALA A 128 -0.20 4.28 9.83
C ALA A 128 0.03 3.73 11.24
N LEU A 129 -0.99 3.76 12.10
CA LEU A 129 -0.94 3.17 13.44
C LEU A 129 -0.68 1.66 13.38
N THR A 130 -1.35 0.97 12.45
CA THR A 130 -1.13 -0.47 12.24
C THR A 130 0.29 -0.74 11.77
N THR A 131 0.81 0.06 10.83
CA THR A 131 2.18 -0.06 10.33
C THR A 131 3.20 0.23 11.43
N ALA A 132 2.94 1.20 12.32
CA ALA A 132 3.78 1.51 13.48
C ALA A 132 3.72 0.45 14.60
N GLY A 133 2.85 -0.57 14.47
CA GLY A 133 2.65 -1.59 15.52
C GLY A 133 1.83 -1.11 16.72
N SER A 134 1.20 0.07 16.63
CA SER A 134 0.32 0.63 17.68
C SER A 134 -1.08 0.00 17.62
N VAL A 135 -1.17 -1.32 17.88
CA VAL A 135 -2.37 -2.15 17.62
C VAL A 135 -3.61 -1.62 18.35
N ASP A 136 -3.50 -1.26 19.63
CA ASP A 136 -4.65 -0.78 20.42
C ASP A 136 -5.15 0.58 19.91
N GLU A 137 -4.24 1.49 19.58
CA GLU A 137 -4.60 2.79 19.01
C GLU A 137 -5.21 2.65 17.59
N ALA A 138 -4.67 1.75 16.77
CA ALA A 138 -5.25 1.44 15.47
C ALA A 138 -6.68 0.92 15.59
N ARG A 139 -6.94 0.02 16.55
CA ARG A 139 -8.28 -0.51 16.81
C ARG A 139 -9.25 0.59 17.24
N ILE A 140 -8.81 1.47 18.16
CA ILE A 140 -9.63 2.61 18.63
C ILE A 140 -9.90 3.57 17.45
N ALA A 141 -8.88 3.91 16.65
CA ALA A 141 -9.03 4.79 15.49
C ALA A 141 -9.93 4.19 14.40
N ALA A 142 -10.07 2.87 14.34
CA ALA A 142 -10.94 2.17 13.41
C ALA A 142 -12.41 2.11 13.85
N GLU A 143 -12.73 2.51 15.09
CA GLU A 143 -14.11 2.55 15.58
C GLU A 143 -14.95 3.56 14.76
N GLY A 144 -16.10 3.13 14.26
CA GLY A 144 -16.99 3.95 13.41
C GLY A 144 -16.49 4.21 11.98
N LEU A 145 -15.29 3.77 11.61
CA LEU A 145 -14.72 4.02 10.27
C LEU A 145 -15.59 3.41 9.17
N ILE A 146 -16.07 2.18 9.35
CA ILE A 146 -16.90 1.50 8.35
C ILE A 146 -18.23 2.22 8.18
N ASP A 147 -18.93 2.58 9.27
CA ASP A 147 -20.20 3.29 9.24
C ASP A 147 -20.06 4.65 8.54
N ALA A 148 -18.99 5.39 8.85
CA ALA A 148 -18.68 6.66 8.20
C ALA A 148 -18.39 6.48 6.70
N ALA A 149 -17.66 5.43 6.32
CA ALA A 149 -17.37 5.11 4.93
C ALA A 149 -18.64 4.70 4.15
N GLU A 150 -19.53 3.92 4.74
CA GLU A 150 -20.84 3.55 4.17
C GLU A 150 -21.71 4.80 3.93
N ALA A 151 -21.71 5.75 4.86
CA ALA A 151 -22.46 7.00 4.74
C ALA A 151 -22.03 7.83 3.51
N THR A 152 -20.78 7.68 3.05
CA THR A 152 -20.31 8.35 1.83
C THR A 152 -20.95 7.83 0.55
N ARG A 153 -21.50 6.61 0.56
CA ARG A 153 -22.01 5.89 -0.62
C ARG A 153 -20.99 5.77 -1.75
N ASN A 154 -19.71 5.80 -1.41
CA ASN A 154 -18.61 5.70 -2.37
C ASN A 154 -17.91 4.34 -2.22
N PRO A 155 -18.01 3.42 -3.22
CA PRO A 155 -17.42 2.09 -3.12
C PRO A 155 -15.89 2.11 -2.99
N TYR A 156 -15.22 3.11 -3.57
CA TYR A 156 -13.77 3.27 -3.41
C TYR A 156 -13.37 3.58 -1.97
N VAL A 157 -14.15 4.44 -1.30
CA VAL A 157 -13.94 4.81 0.10
C VAL A 157 -14.21 3.61 1.00
N LEU A 158 -15.34 2.93 0.78
CA LEU A 158 -15.76 1.80 1.61
C LEU A 158 -14.78 0.62 1.51
N SER A 159 -14.34 0.27 0.30
CA SER A 159 -13.39 -0.83 0.12
C SER A 159 -12.04 -0.57 0.81
N LEU A 160 -11.53 0.67 0.73
CA LEU A 160 -10.28 1.05 1.39
C LEU A 160 -10.43 1.06 2.92
N ALA A 161 -11.54 1.60 3.45
CA ALA A 161 -11.85 1.61 4.87
C ALA A 161 -11.96 0.18 5.45
N LEU A 162 -12.63 -0.73 4.73
CA LEU A 162 -12.70 -2.16 5.09
C LEU A 162 -11.32 -2.81 5.13
N GLY A 163 -10.43 -2.42 4.20
CA GLY A 163 -9.04 -2.85 4.17
C GLY A 163 -8.26 -2.40 5.40
N ALA A 164 -8.30 -1.11 5.71
CA ALA A 164 -7.63 -0.54 6.88
C ALA A 164 -8.15 -1.15 8.20
N TYR A 165 -9.47 -1.28 8.32
CA TYR A 165 -10.11 -1.93 9.47
C TYR A 165 -9.66 -3.38 9.62
N GLY A 166 -9.78 -4.20 8.57
CA GLY A 166 -9.41 -5.61 8.61
C GLY A 166 -7.91 -5.80 8.93
N PHE A 167 -7.04 -4.95 8.38
CA PHE A 167 -5.61 -4.99 8.67
C PHE A 167 -5.31 -4.63 10.13
N ALA A 168 -6.02 -3.66 10.71
CA ALA A 168 -5.84 -3.25 12.11
C ALA A 168 -6.23 -4.35 13.11
N ILE A 169 -7.29 -5.13 12.82
CA ILE A 169 -7.80 -6.15 13.78
C ILE A 169 -7.31 -7.58 13.48
N ARG A 170 -6.47 -7.77 12.44
CA ARG A 170 -6.08 -9.11 11.94
C ARG A 170 -5.51 -10.07 12.99
N ASN A 171 -4.82 -9.53 13.98
CA ASN A 171 -4.20 -10.32 15.04
C ASN A 171 -5.08 -10.47 16.30
N THR A 172 -6.10 -9.62 16.46
CA THR A 172 -7.00 -9.63 17.62
C THR A 172 -8.33 -10.33 17.32
N ASP A 173 -8.83 -10.22 16.10
CA ASP A 173 -10.04 -10.90 15.63
C ASP A 173 -9.88 -11.32 14.16
N PRO A 174 -9.13 -12.43 13.89
CA PRO A 174 -8.86 -12.89 12.52
C PRO A 174 -10.12 -13.22 11.71
N ALA A 175 -11.19 -13.69 12.37
CA ALA A 175 -12.43 -14.05 11.70
C ALA A 175 -13.14 -12.81 11.15
N ARG A 176 -13.28 -11.77 11.97
CA ARG A 176 -13.88 -10.50 11.59
C ARG A 176 -13.01 -9.73 10.59
N ALA A 177 -11.69 -9.82 10.74
CA ALA A 177 -10.74 -9.28 9.77
C ALA A 177 -10.95 -9.89 8.39
N ARG A 178 -11.03 -11.22 8.30
CA ARG A 178 -11.29 -11.95 7.05
C ARG A 178 -12.60 -11.52 6.39
N GLU A 179 -13.67 -11.41 7.17
CA GLU A 179 -14.96 -10.96 6.66
C GLU A 179 -14.88 -9.55 6.07
N ALA A 180 -14.29 -8.59 6.79
CA ALA A 180 -14.12 -7.21 6.34
C ALA A 180 -13.27 -7.12 5.05
N LEU A 181 -12.14 -7.83 5.02
CA LEU A 181 -11.24 -7.86 3.88
C LEU A 181 -11.89 -8.48 2.64
N ARG A 182 -12.62 -9.60 2.79
CA ARG A 182 -13.35 -10.24 1.68
C ARG A 182 -14.48 -9.34 1.15
N ARG A 183 -15.25 -8.72 2.04
CA ARG A 183 -16.27 -7.74 1.66
C ARG A 183 -15.66 -6.57 0.89
N GLY A 184 -14.55 -6.01 1.40
CA GLY A 184 -13.82 -4.94 0.73
C GLY A 184 -13.32 -5.34 -0.65
N MET A 185 -12.83 -6.58 -0.81
CA MET A 185 -12.34 -7.10 -2.09
C MET A 185 -13.45 -7.21 -3.14
N VAL A 186 -14.63 -7.72 -2.76
CA VAL A 186 -15.79 -7.78 -3.66
C VAL A 186 -16.16 -6.38 -4.14
N ILE A 187 -16.27 -5.41 -3.23
CA ILE A 187 -16.60 -4.01 -3.56
C ILE A 187 -15.53 -3.38 -4.47
N ALA A 188 -14.24 -3.62 -4.19
CA ALA A 188 -13.14 -3.11 -5.00
C ALA A 188 -13.18 -3.69 -6.42
N HIS A 189 -13.40 -5.00 -6.56
CA HIS A 189 -13.53 -5.69 -7.84
C HIS A 189 -14.70 -5.13 -8.66
N GLU A 190 -15.91 -5.10 -8.08
CA GLU A 190 -17.12 -4.62 -8.76
C GLU A 190 -17.04 -3.15 -9.17
N SER A 191 -16.29 -2.32 -8.43
CA SER A 191 -16.07 -0.91 -8.75
C SER A 191 -14.90 -0.66 -9.70
N GLY A 192 -14.11 -1.68 -10.04
CA GLY A 192 -12.90 -1.56 -10.86
C GLY A 192 -11.72 -0.88 -10.13
N ASN A 193 -11.71 -0.91 -8.79
CA ASN A 193 -10.63 -0.34 -7.98
C ASN A 193 -9.50 -1.37 -7.81
N SER A 194 -8.72 -1.60 -8.85
CA SER A 194 -7.65 -2.61 -8.87
C SER A 194 -6.54 -2.34 -7.85
N PHE A 195 -6.29 -1.06 -7.51
CA PHE A 195 -5.32 -0.70 -6.47
C PHE A 195 -5.76 -1.25 -5.10
N THR A 196 -7.00 -0.97 -4.71
CA THR A 196 -7.52 -1.44 -3.41
C THR A 196 -7.71 -2.95 -3.42
N GLU A 197 -8.17 -3.54 -4.52
CA GLU A 197 -8.30 -5.00 -4.68
C GLU A 197 -6.96 -5.71 -4.42
N ALA A 198 -5.87 -5.25 -5.03
CA ALA A 198 -4.55 -5.82 -4.80
C ALA A 198 -4.03 -5.57 -3.37
N THR A 199 -4.32 -4.42 -2.78
CA THR A 199 -3.98 -4.13 -1.38
C THR A 199 -4.70 -5.08 -0.42
N LEU A 200 -5.99 -5.34 -0.67
CA LEU A 200 -6.79 -6.29 0.11
C LEU A 200 -6.31 -7.73 -0.07
N ALA A 201 -5.88 -8.09 -1.28
CA ALA A 201 -5.28 -9.40 -1.55
C ALA A 201 -4.01 -9.62 -0.72
N VAL A 202 -3.15 -8.60 -0.56
CA VAL A 202 -1.98 -8.68 0.34
C VAL A 202 -2.41 -8.88 1.80
N ALA A 203 -3.40 -8.13 2.28
CA ALA A 203 -3.90 -8.25 3.64
C ALA A 203 -4.52 -9.65 3.90
N LEU A 204 -5.31 -10.16 2.95
CA LEU A 204 -5.86 -11.52 3.02
C LEU A 204 -4.76 -12.57 2.96
N SER A 205 -3.76 -12.44 2.08
CA SER A 205 -2.66 -13.39 2.01
C SER A 205 -1.90 -13.48 3.33
N THR A 206 -1.69 -12.35 4.01
CA THR A 206 -1.05 -12.31 5.33
C THR A 206 -1.90 -13.06 6.37
N LEU A 207 -3.21 -12.85 6.34
CA LEU A 207 -4.15 -13.48 7.27
C LEU A 207 -4.27 -15.00 7.00
N GLU A 208 -4.43 -15.41 5.73
CA GLU A 208 -4.51 -16.83 5.36
C GLU A 208 -3.18 -17.56 5.63
N ALA A 209 -2.05 -16.90 5.40
CA ALA A 209 -0.75 -17.44 5.76
C ALA A 209 -0.60 -17.70 7.27
N ALA A 210 -1.21 -16.87 8.13
CA ALA A 210 -1.09 -16.98 9.58
C ALA A 210 -2.13 -17.94 10.19
N TYR A 211 -3.36 -17.93 9.68
CA TYR A 211 -4.53 -18.52 10.35
C TYR A 211 -5.44 -19.34 9.42
N GLY A 212 -5.11 -19.46 8.14
CA GLY A 212 -5.99 -20.04 7.14
C GLY A 212 -5.33 -21.05 6.22
N ASP A 213 -5.73 -21.04 4.95
CA ASP A 213 -5.28 -21.94 3.91
C ASP A 213 -4.08 -21.38 3.13
N THR A 214 -3.01 -22.18 3.02
CA THR A 214 -1.81 -21.77 2.30
C THR A 214 -2.04 -21.60 0.80
N LEU A 215 -2.92 -22.39 0.18
CA LEU A 215 -3.26 -22.25 -1.24
C LEU A 215 -4.02 -20.95 -1.50
N ASP A 216 -4.98 -20.61 -0.64
CA ASP A 216 -5.69 -19.32 -0.70
C ASP A 216 -4.69 -18.14 -0.55
N ALA A 217 -3.72 -18.26 0.37
CA ALA A 217 -2.68 -17.25 0.52
C ALA A 217 -1.84 -17.09 -0.75
N LEU A 218 -1.42 -18.18 -1.40
CA LEU A 218 -0.67 -18.15 -2.66
C LEU A 218 -1.49 -17.56 -3.82
N ASP A 219 -2.80 -17.80 -3.84
CA ASP A 219 -3.71 -17.23 -4.86
C ASP A 219 -3.80 -15.70 -4.70
N HIS A 220 -4.00 -15.22 -3.48
CA HIS A 220 -4.02 -13.79 -3.20
C HIS A 220 -2.68 -13.09 -3.51
N ILE A 221 -1.54 -13.73 -3.16
CA ILE A 221 -0.21 -13.22 -3.50
C ILE A 221 -0.04 -13.11 -5.03
N SER A 222 -0.42 -14.16 -5.76
CA SER A 222 -0.33 -14.18 -7.22
C SER A 222 -1.12 -13.06 -7.86
N ALA A 223 -2.36 -12.83 -7.39
CA ALA A 223 -3.23 -11.75 -7.88
C ALA A 223 -2.59 -10.38 -7.61
N ALA A 224 -2.11 -10.14 -6.40
CA ALA A 224 -1.48 -8.86 -6.02
C ALA A 224 -0.21 -8.58 -6.84
N ILE A 225 0.70 -9.56 -6.97
CA ILE A 225 1.92 -9.41 -7.77
C ILE A 225 1.58 -9.07 -9.23
N ARG A 226 0.62 -9.76 -9.84
CA ARG A 226 0.20 -9.52 -11.21
C ARG A 226 -0.34 -8.10 -11.39
N THR A 227 -1.28 -7.69 -10.55
CA THR A 227 -1.89 -6.36 -10.61
C THR A 227 -0.85 -5.26 -10.49
N TRP A 228 0.06 -5.35 -9.53
CA TRP A 228 1.11 -4.34 -9.33
C TRP A 228 2.15 -4.34 -10.45
N PHE A 229 2.50 -5.51 -10.97
CA PHE A 229 3.43 -5.61 -12.10
C PHE A 229 2.86 -4.99 -13.37
N ASP A 230 1.62 -5.32 -13.72
CA ASP A 230 0.94 -4.82 -14.91
C ASP A 230 0.73 -3.29 -14.83
N ALA A 231 0.49 -2.75 -13.64
CA ALA A 231 0.40 -1.32 -13.38
C ALA A 231 1.78 -0.61 -13.31
N GLY A 232 2.90 -1.33 -13.28
CA GLY A 232 4.24 -0.75 -13.09
C GLY A 232 4.49 -0.22 -11.67
N ASN A 233 3.69 -0.66 -10.67
CA ASN A 233 3.84 -0.23 -9.28
C ASN A 233 4.93 -1.01 -8.55
N THR A 234 6.17 -0.54 -8.67
CA THR A 234 7.35 -1.21 -8.12
C THR A 234 7.41 -1.16 -6.59
N THR A 235 6.81 -0.16 -5.97
CA THR A 235 6.78 -0.03 -4.50
C THR A 235 5.78 -0.99 -3.89
N ALA A 236 4.55 -1.05 -4.42
CA ALA A 236 3.50 -1.92 -3.89
C ALA A 236 3.72 -3.41 -4.20
N MET A 237 4.64 -3.76 -5.09
CA MET A 237 5.04 -5.16 -5.30
C MET A 237 5.83 -5.77 -4.14
N ARG A 238 6.48 -4.97 -3.31
CA ARG A 238 7.35 -5.48 -2.24
C ARG A 238 6.59 -6.21 -1.12
N PRO A 239 5.45 -5.71 -0.60
CA PRO A 239 4.64 -6.43 0.40
C PRO A 239 4.22 -7.85 0.00
N PRO A 240 3.59 -8.12 -1.17
CA PRO A 240 3.22 -9.49 -1.52
C PRO A 240 4.44 -10.40 -1.70
N LEU A 241 5.57 -9.88 -2.18
CA LEU A 241 6.83 -10.64 -2.23
C LEU A 241 7.34 -10.97 -0.82
N ALA A 242 7.19 -10.07 0.15
CA ALA A 242 7.57 -10.33 1.53
C ALA A 242 6.70 -11.45 2.15
N VAL A 243 5.38 -11.41 1.93
CA VAL A 243 4.47 -12.48 2.38
C VAL A 243 4.83 -13.81 1.71
N LEU A 244 5.18 -13.80 0.41
CA LEU A 244 5.63 -15.00 -0.30
C LEU A 244 6.92 -15.56 0.31
N ALA A 245 7.90 -14.70 0.63
CA ALA A 245 9.15 -15.15 1.27
C ALA A 245 8.88 -15.82 2.63
N VAL A 246 7.98 -15.27 3.45
CA VAL A 246 7.56 -15.85 4.73
C VAL A 246 6.89 -17.22 4.52
N LEU A 247 5.99 -17.34 3.52
CA LEU A 247 5.33 -18.62 3.21
C LEU A 247 6.32 -19.66 2.73
N LEU A 248 7.23 -19.32 1.84
CA LEU A 248 8.25 -20.24 1.34
C LEU A 248 9.19 -20.70 2.45
N ASP A 249 9.56 -19.83 3.38
CA ASP A 249 10.33 -20.19 4.56
C ASP A 249 9.60 -21.24 5.41
N ARG A 250 8.31 -21.05 5.70
CA ARG A 250 7.46 -22.00 6.44
C ARG A 250 7.29 -23.33 5.71
N LEU A 251 7.31 -23.35 4.39
CA LEU A 251 7.23 -24.55 3.56
C LEU A 251 8.59 -25.25 3.41
N GLY A 252 9.65 -24.79 4.08
CA GLY A 252 10.99 -25.37 3.98
C GLY A 252 11.73 -25.03 2.67
N ARG A 253 11.20 -24.09 1.88
CA ARG A 253 11.78 -23.66 0.60
C ARG A 253 12.70 -22.45 0.84
N TYR A 254 13.77 -22.68 1.60
CA TYR A 254 14.62 -21.64 2.18
C TYR A 254 15.39 -20.82 1.15
N GLU A 255 15.96 -21.45 0.11
CA GLU A 255 16.73 -20.71 -0.90
C GLU A 255 15.86 -19.74 -1.72
N PRO A 256 14.70 -20.12 -2.25
CA PRO A 256 13.75 -19.18 -2.83
C PRO A 256 13.29 -18.09 -1.86
N ALA A 257 13.00 -18.44 -0.61
CA ALA A 257 12.61 -17.48 0.41
C ALA A 257 13.67 -16.39 0.62
N ALA A 258 14.94 -16.77 0.74
CA ALA A 258 16.05 -15.84 0.92
C ALA A 258 16.24 -14.89 -0.29
N LYS A 259 16.11 -15.41 -1.52
CA LYS A 259 16.22 -14.60 -2.74
C LYS A 259 15.09 -13.59 -2.84
N ILE A 260 13.85 -14.01 -2.60
CA ILE A 260 12.68 -13.12 -2.67
C ILE A 260 12.74 -12.09 -1.56
N ALA A 261 13.14 -12.47 -0.34
CA ALA A 261 13.32 -11.54 0.78
C ALA A 261 14.31 -10.42 0.45
N GLY A 262 15.38 -10.71 -0.29
CA GLY A 262 16.38 -9.71 -0.70
C GLY A 262 15.79 -8.55 -1.50
N LEU A 263 14.91 -8.83 -2.48
CA LEU A 263 14.22 -7.76 -3.22
C LEU A 263 13.06 -7.14 -2.42
N ALA A 264 12.31 -7.97 -1.67
CA ALA A 264 11.12 -7.53 -0.97
C ALA A 264 11.43 -6.56 0.18
N LEU A 265 12.57 -6.72 0.86
CA LEU A 265 12.92 -5.91 2.02
C LEU A 265 13.06 -4.44 1.63
N SER A 266 12.30 -3.61 2.31
CA SER A 266 12.27 -2.16 2.14
C SER A 266 11.84 -1.52 3.48
N PRO A 267 12.01 -0.21 3.68
CA PRO A 267 11.54 0.44 4.90
C PRO A 267 10.05 0.20 5.18
N LEU A 268 9.20 0.27 4.16
CA LEU A 268 7.76 -0.05 4.27
C LEU A 268 7.53 -1.48 4.77
N VAL A 269 8.22 -2.45 4.18
CA VAL A 269 8.06 -3.87 4.51
C VAL A 269 8.60 -4.16 5.90
N ALA A 270 9.77 -3.64 6.25
CA ALA A 270 10.39 -3.84 7.56
C ALA A 270 9.52 -3.28 8.71
N THR A 271 8.80 -2.19 8.45
CA THR A 271 7.94 -1.55 9.44
C THR A 271 6.56 -2.20 9.52
N GLY A 272 5.92 -2.48 8.37
CA GLY A 272 4.51 -2.93 8.32
C GLY A 272 4.28 -4.44 8.34
N PHE A 273 5.34 -5.25 8.13
CA PHE A 273 5.26 -6.71 7.99
C PHE A 273 6.35 -7.37 8.84
N SER A 274 6.16 -7.38 10.17
CA SER A 274 7.14 -7.90 11.13
C SER A 274 7.53 -9.38 10.90
N GLU A 275 6.66 -10.16 10.27
CA GLU A 275 6.85 -11.56 9.96
C GLU A 275 8.07 -11.79 9.04
N ILE A 276 8.38 -10.84 8.15
CA ILE A 276 9.56 -10.95 7.29
C ILE A 276 10.86 -10.91 8.09
N THR A 277 10.93 -10.11 9.13
CA THR A 277 12.11 -10.01 10.00
C THR A 277 12.36 -11.34 10.72
N THR A 278 11.30 -12.00 11.18
CA THR A 278 11.37 -13.33 11.79
C THR A 278 11.84 -14.38 10.78
N ALA A 279 11.29 -14.36 9.56
CA ALA A 279 11.71 -15.27 8.51
C ALA A 279 13.18 -15.06 8.10
N ILE A 280 13.64 -13.81 7.99
CA ILE A 280 15.04 -13.48 7.71
C ILE A 280 15.96 -14.02 8.82
N ALA A 281 15.60 -13.85 10.08
CA ALA A 281 16.38 -14.39 11.20
C ALA A 281 16.49 -15.93 11.10
N HIS A 282 15.37 -16.61 10.85
CA HIS A 282 15.37 -18.07 10.65
C HIS A 282 16.21 -18.51 9.44
N LEU A 283 16.13 -17.81 8.31
CA LEU A 283 16.94 -18.11 7.12
C LEU A 283 18.44 -17.91 7.38
N ARG A 284 18.82 -16.94 8.23
CA ARG A 284 20.20 -16.75 8.69
C ARG A 284 20.66 -17.91 9.57
N ASP A 285 19.78 -18.42 10.44
CA ASP A 285 20.08 -19.59 11.26
C ASP A 285 20.27 -20.86 10.39
N VAL A 286 19.46 -21.02 9.34
CA VAL A 286 19.55 -22.16 8.42
C VAL A 286 20.81 -22.14 7.56
N PHE A 287 21.17 -20.98 6.99
CA PHE A 287 22.25 -20.88 6.01
C PHE A 287 23.57 -20.36 6.56
N GLY A 288 23.54 -19.69 7.71
CA GLY A 288 24.57 -18.78 8.15
C GLY A 288 24.55 -17.45 7.42
N ASP A 289 25.03 -16.39 8.08
CA ASP A 289 24.97 -14.99 7.57
C ASP A 289 25.54 -14.85 6.15
N GLN A 290 26.71 -15.40 5.90
CA GLN A 290 27.40 -15.24 4.62
C GLN A 290 26.61 -15.83 3.44
N THR A 291 26.03 -17.01 3.62
CA THR A 291 25.22 -17.65 2.56
C THR A 291 23.92 -16.93 2.35
N TYR A 292 23.23 -16.56 3.46
CA TYR A 292 22.00 -15.76 3.38
C TYR A 292 22.22 -14.46 2.61
N GLU A 293 23.23 -13.67 2.97
CA GLU A 293 23.55 -12.40 2.30
C GLU A 293 23.85 -12.60 0.80
N SER A 294 24.52 -13.70 0.44
CA SER A 294 24.77 -14.02 -0.96
C SER A 294 23.48 -14.32 -1.72
N LEU A 295 22.54 -15.04 -1.11
CA LEU A 295 21.23 -15.36 -1.71
C LEU A 295 20.36 -14.11 -1.81
N ALA A 296 20.26 -13.33 -0.75
CA ALA A 296 19.49 -12.08 -0.70
C ALA A 296 19.98 -11.08 -1.76
N ARG A 297 21.31 -10.93 -1.90
CA ARG A 297 21.90 -10.06 -2.92
C ARG A 297 21.59 -10.52 -4.35
N LYS A 298 21.53 -11.84 -4.61
CA LYS A 298 21.07 -12.35 -5.91
C LYS A 298 19.63 -11.89 -6.22
N GLY A 299 18.75 -11.91 -5.22
CA GLY A 299 17.38 -11.41 -5.37
C GLY A 299 17.32 -9.90 -5.56
N GLU A 300 18.05 -9.14 -4.74
CA GLU A 300 18.12 -7.68 -4.80
C GLU A 300 18.58 -7.16 -6.18
N THR A 301 19.50 -7.88 -6.82
CA THR A 301 20.05 -7.52 -8.14
C THR A 301 19.17 -7.97 -9.31
N MET A 302 18.12 -8.73 -9.09
CA MET A 302 17.16 -9.09 -10.14
C MET A 302 16.41 -7.85 -10.65
N THR A 303 16.11 -7.84 -11.95
CA THR A 303 15.12 -6.90 -12.46
C THR A 303 13.73 -7.26 -11.93
N THR A 304 12.84 -6.28 -11.85
CA THR A 304 11.45 -6.51 -11.43
C THR A 304 10.79 -7.64 -12.22
N ALA A 305 10.95 -7.65 -13.54
CA ALA A 305 10.38 -8.69 -14.40
C ALA A 305 10.95 -10.08 -14.10
N ALA A 306 12.27 -10.19 -13.91
CA ALA A 306 12.91 -11.45 -13.55
C ALA A 306 12.44 -11.98 -12.19
N MET A 307 12.28 -11.09 -11.20
CA MET A 307 11.76 -11.47 -9.88
C MET A 307 10.31 -11.93 -9.95
N VAL A 308 9.47 -11.24 -10.73
CA VAL A 308 8.07 -11.65 -10.91
C VAL A 308 7.96 -13.02 -11.54
N THR A 309 8.72 -13.29 -12.61
CA THR A 309 8.77 -14.62 -13.22
C THR A 309 9.23 -15.67 -12.19
N TYR A 310 10.31 -15.39 -11.47
CA TYR A 310 10.81 -16.28 -10.42
C TYR A 310 9.78 -16.53 -9.32
N ALA A 311 9.07 -15.49 -8.86
CA ALA A 311 8.04 -15.62 -7.84
C ALA A 311 6.89 -16.54 -8.31
N PHE A 312 6.40 -16.37 -9.54
CA PHE A 312 5.36 -17.25 -10.10
C PHE A 312 5.83 -18.69 -10.22
N ASP A 313 7.06 -18.94 -10.68
CA ASP A 313 7.62 -20.30 -10.74
C ASP A 313 7.65 -20.94 -9.34
N GLN A 314 8.01 -20.19 -8.30
CA GLN A 314 8.04 -20.69 -6.93
C GLN A 314 6.63 -20.95 -6.36
N ILE A 315 5.66 -20.10 -6.70
CA ILE A 315 4.24 -20.30 -6.32
C ILE A 315 3.69 -21.57 -6.95
N ASP A 316 3.93 -21.79 -8.24
CA ASP A 316 3.41 -22.97 -8.97
C ASP A 316 4.03 -24.27 -8.46
N GLN A 317 5.32 -24.24 -8.13
CA GLN A 317 5.99 -25.39 -7.48
C GLN A 317 5.40 -25.65 -6.09
N ALA A 318 5.21 -24.62 -5.26
CA ALA A 318 4.62 -24.78 -3.93
C ALA A 318 3.18 -25.35 -3.99
N ARG A 319 2.36 -24.85 -4.93
CA ARG A 319 1.00 -25.38 -5.18
C ARG A 319 1.03 -26.86 -5.55
N THR A 320 1.97 -27.26 -6.42
CA THR A 320 2.10 -28.65 -6.87
C THR A 320 2.43 -29.57 -5.70
N GLU A 321 3.36 -29.16 -4.84
CA GLU A 321 3.76 -29.92 -3.65
C GLU A 321 2.61 -30.03 -2.63
N LEU A 322 1.90 -28.93 -2.33
CA LEU A 322 0.77 -28.92 -1.41
C LEU A 322 -0.37 -29.81 -1.89
N ASN A 323 -0.71 -29.76 -3.18
CA ASN A 323 -1.73 -30.62 -3.77
C ASN A 323 -1.34 -32.10 -3.81
N ALA A 324 -0.06 -32.42 -3.83
CA ALA A 324 0.41 -33.83 -3.77
C ALA A 324 0.30 -34.40 -2.36
N VAL A 325 0.45 -33.60 -1.32
CA VAL A 325 0.34 -34.02 0.10
C VAL A 325 -1.12 -34.21 0.52
N SER A 326 -2.05 -33.50 -0.11
CA SER A 326 -3.50 -33.54 0.19
C SER A 326 -4.23 -34.72 -0.44
N LYS A 327 -3.55 -35.54 -1.25
CA LYS A 327 -4.05 -36.78 -1.87
C LYS A 327 -3.58 -38.03 -1.11
#